data_03bcde38b11cb9f61fdd424b4f957fe1
#
_entry.id   03bcde38b11cb9f61fdd424b4f957fe1
#
_cell.length_a   1.000
_cell.length_b   1.000
_cell.length_c   1.000
_cell.angle_alpha   90.00
_cell.angle_beta   90.00
_cell.angle_gamma   90.00
#
_symmetry.space_group_name_H-M   'P 1'
#
loop_
_entity.id
_entity.type
_entity.pdbx_description
1 polymer ?
#
loop_
_entity_poly.entity_id
_entity_poly.type
_entity_poly.pdbx_seq_one_letter_code
_entity_poly.pdbx_strand_id
1 'polypeptide(L)'
;MAKNTYQPIVLINEALFKLHSPVTDNTVITEFIPYLSIAQELYIEPIIGTALSEELKQQISTNTLTPENGDLIVKIAPVLSFYTVYQGLPFKWATVLNKGVTVRESENSKSVDIKDIAQLRSWLKNDAEVLASQLIDYLCKCREHYPLWMPSDECACKNTYSEGSATKKFESGIFFKHKNKTCNTCKR
;
A
#
# COMPACT_ATOMS: atom_id res chain seq x y z
N MET A 1 6.57 34.89 -6.48
CA MET A 1 5.26 34.18 -6.41
C MET A 1 5.56 32.74 -6.03
N ALA A 2 5.22 32.32 -4.81
CA ALA A 2 5.34 30.93 -4.40
C ALA A 2 4.37 30.10 -5.26
N LYS A 3 4.88 29.17 -6.05
CA LYS A 3 4.06 28.16 -6.70
C LYS A 3 3.49 27.29 -5.59
N ASN A 4 2.20 27.46 -5.28
CA ASN A 4 1.46 26.49 -4.49
C ASN A 4 1.44 25.19 -5.29
N THR A 5 2.44 24.37 -5.10
CA THR A 5 2.55 23.07 -5.76
C THR A 5 1.77 22.10 -4.87
N TYR A 6 0.51 21.88 -5.19
CA TYR A 6 -0.31 20.82 -4.57
C TYR A 6 0.19 19.44 -5.06
N GLN A 7 1.42 19.11 -4.69
CA GLN A 7 1.95 17.77 -4.96
C GLN A 7 1.74 16.91 -3.71
N PRO A 8 1.20 15.69 -3.86
CA PRO A 8 1.06 14.78 -2.75
C PRO A 8 2.46 14.41 -2.21
N ILE A 9 2.60 14.41 -0.88
CA ILE A 9 3.82 13.95 -0.24
C ILE A 9 3.75 12.43 -0.19
N VAL A 10 4.69 11.79 -0.90
CA VAL A 10 4.81 10.34 -0.94
C VAL A 10 5.82 9.86 0.09
N LEU A 11 5.55 8.73 0.75
CA LEU A 11 6.37 8.19 1.83
C LEU A 11 7.67 7.53 1.33
N ILE A 12 7.71 7.09 0.08
CA ILE A 12 8.90 6.44 -0.49
C ILE A 12 9.42 7.20 -1.70
N ASN A 13 10.73 7.15 -1.88
CA ASN A 13 11.40 7.72 -3.05
C ASN A 13 11.52 6.71 -4.20
N GLU A 14 12.02 7.19 -5.35
CA GLU A 14 12.21 6.36 -6.54
C GLU A 14 13.11 5.14 -6.29
N ALA A 15 14.18 5.31 -5.53
CA ALA A 15 15.13 4.23 -5.26
C ALA A 15 14.47 3.10 -4.46
N LEU A 16 13.72 3.43 -3.40
CA LEU A 16 12.96 2.45 -2.61
C LEU A 16 11.86 1.79 -3.44
N PHE A 17 11.15 2.57 -4.27
CA PHE A 17 10.11 2.01 -5.13
C PHE A 17 10.69 0.99 -6.11
N LYS A 18 11.77 1.31 -6.82
CA LYS A 18 12.42 0.40 -7.77
C LYS A 18 13.01 -0.83 -7.10
N LEU A 19 13.58 -0.66 -5.90
CA LEU A 19 14.17 -1.77 -5.14
C LEU A 19 13.13 -2.80 -4.70
N HIS A 20 11.92 -2.36 -4.36
CA HIS A 20 10.90 -3.20 -3.74
C HIS A 20 9.71 -3.53 -4.65
N SER A 21 9.66 -3.02 -5.88
CA SER A 21 8.57 -3.30 -6.81
C SER A 21 8.98 -4.28 -7.91
N PRO A 22 8.03 -5.00 -8.51
CA PRO A 22 8.30 -5.87 -9.64
C PRO A 22 8.45 -5.13 -10.98
N VAL A 23 8.69 -3.81 -10.95
CA VAL A 23 8.93 -3.02 -12.17
C VAL A 23 10.41 -3.00 -12.54
N THR A 24 10.70 -2.76 -13.81
CA THR A 24 12.09 -2.67 -14.30
C THR A 24 12.71 -1.33 -13.92
N ASP A 25 14.05 -1.28 -13.83
CA ASP A 25 14.82 -0.06 -13.53
C ASP A 25 14.57 1.10 -14.51
N ASN A 26 14.23 0.77 -15.75
CA ASN A 26 13.93 1.75 -16.80
C ASN A 26 12.53 2.40 -16.65
N THR A 27 11.76 1.99 -15.65
CA THR A 27 10.42 2.55 -15.41
C THR A 27 10.52 3.97 -14.88
N VAL A 28 9.76 4.88 -15.51
CA VAL A 28 9.68 6.29 -15.11
C VAL A 28 8.74 6.41 -13.92
N ILE A 29 9.27 6.77 -12.74
CA ILE A 29 8.50 6.85 -11.49
C ILE A 29 7.34 7.85 -11.57
N THR A 30 7.49 8.94 -12.31
CA THR A 30 6.47 9.98 -12.43
C THR A 30 5.12 9.46 -12.93
N GLU A 31 5.15 8.38 -13.70
CA GLU A 31 3.93 7.71 -14.17
C GLU A 31 3.23 6.90 -13.07
N PHE A 32 3.93 6.59 -11.99
CA PHE A 32 3.40 5.84 -10.84
C PHE A 32 3.01 6.74 -9.66
N ILE A 33 3.43 8.02 -9.62
CA ILE A 33 3.12 8.94 -8.52
C ILE A 33 1.62 9.00 -8.18
N PRO A 34 0.70 9.10 -9.14
CA PRO A 34 -0.74 9.11 -8.83
C PRO A 34 -1.20 7.82 -8.13
N TYR A 35 -0.71 6.67 -8.60
CA TYR A 35 -1.07 5.37 -8.02
C TYR A 35 -0.40 5.14 -6.67
N LEU A 36 0.81 5.71 -6.48
CA LEU A 36 1.53 5.66 -5.22
C LEU A 36 0.80 6.48 -4.15
N SER A 37 0.32 7.68 -4.50
CA SER A 37 -0.50 8.49 -3.59
C SER A 37 -1.80 7.77 -3.21
N ILE A 38 -2.52 7.20 -4.19
CA ILE A 38 -3.75 6.45 -3.94
C ILE A 38 -3.48 5.21 -3.09
N ALA A 39 -2.42 4.44 -3.39
CA ALA A 39 -2.06 3.26 -2.62
C ALA A 39 -1.67 3.60 -1.18
N GLN A 40 -1.00 4.73 -0.97
CA GLN A 40 -0.67 5.24 0.37
C GLN A 40 -1.92 5.52 1.19
N GLU A 41 -2.91 6.20 0.63
CA GLU A 41 -4.15 6.54 1.32
C GLU A 41 -5.04 5.31 1.56
N LEU A 42 -5.14 4.40 0.58
CA LEU A 42 -6.06 3.26 0.66
C LEU A 42 -5.53 2.11 1.50
N TYR A 43 -4.22 1.87 1.51
CA TYR A 43 -3.64 0.66 2.09
C TYR A 43 -2.65 0.93 3.23
N ILE A 44 -1.88 2.01 3.18
CA ILE A 44 -0.89 2.29 4.20
C ILE A 44 -1.49 3.09 5.35
N GLU A 45 -2.23 4.15 5.06
CA GLU A 45 -2.82 5.02 6.09
C GLU A 45 -3.76 4.27 7.05
N PRO A 46 -4.59 3.30 6.61
CA PRO A 46 -5.36 2.47 7.55
C PRO A 46 -4.51 1.59 8.48
N ILE A 47 -3.29 1.24 8.08
CA ILE A 47 -2.37 0.42 8.89
C ILE A 47 -1.65 1.26 9.94
N ILE A 48 -1.08 2.39 9.50
CA ILE A 48 -0.23 3.22 10.38
C ILE A 48 -1.03 4.28 11.16
N GLY A 49 -2.25 4.57 10.74
CA GLY A 49 -3.10 5.62 11.28
C GLY A 49 -2.76 7.01 10.74
N THR A 50 -3.73 7.91 10.77
CA THR A 50 -3.60 9.29 10.23
C THR A 50 -2.52 10.09 10.96
N ALA A 51 -2.46 10.00 12.29
CA ALA A 51 -1.50 10.77 13.09
C ALA A 51 -0.04 10.43 12.74
N LEU A 52 0.30 9.15 12.64
CA LEU A 52 1.65 8.72 12.26
C LEU A 52 1.93 9.01 10.78
N SER A 53 0.92 8.87 9.90
CA SER A 53 1.04 9.21 8.48
C SER A 53 1.37 10.69 8.28
N GLU A 54 0.69 11.58 9.00
CA GLU A 54 0.94 13.02 8.92
C GLU A 54 2.31 13.40 9.48
N GLU A 55 2.74 12.78 10.58
CA GLU A 55 4.09 12.99 11.10
C GLU A 55 5.16 12.58 10.08
N LEU A 56 5.04 11.40 9.46
CA LEU A 56 5.96 10.95 8.43
C LEU A 56 5.99 11.93 7.24
N LYS A 57 4.82 12.35 6.73
CA LYS A 57 4.72 13.32 5.64
C LYS A 57 5.39 14.66 6.02
N GLN A 58 5.18 15.14 7.25
CA GLN A 58 5.81 16.36 7.74
C GLN A 58 7.33 16.22 7.80
N GLN A 59 7.85 15.15 8.41
CA GLN A 59 9.29 14.92 8.53
C GLN A 59 9.98 14.77 7.16
N ILE A 60 9.32 14.12 6.20
CA ILE A 60 9.82 14.02 4.82
C ILE A 60 9.87 15.41 4.16
N SER A 61 8.80 16.21 4.30
CA SER A 61 8.71 17.54 3.68
C SER A 61 9.75 18.53 4.23
N THR A 62 10.09 18.38 5.51
CA THR A 62 11.08 19.23 6.21
C THR A 62 12.49 18.64 6.21
N ASN A 63 12.66 17.43 5.67
CA ASN A 63 13.92 16.69 5.69
C ASN A 63 14.48 16.49 7.11
N THR A 64 13.59 16.21 8.06
CA THR A 64 13.91 16.00 9.50
C THR A 64 13.54 14.58 9.96
N LEU A 65 13.67 13.61 9.06
CA LEU A 65 13.29 12.23 9.34
C LEU A 65 14.13 11.65 10.48
N THR A 66 13.46 11.14 11.52
CA THR A 66 14.14 10.44 12.61
C THR A 66 14.62 9.05 12.18
N PRO A 67 15.65 8.49 12.81
CA PRO A 67 16.11 7.12 12.49
C PRO A 67 14.99 6.08 12.57
N GLU A 68 14.16 6.13 13.61
CA GLU A 68 13.04 5.22 13.83
C GLU A 68 12.01 5.32 12.70
N ASN A 69 11.65 6.55 12.31
CA ASN A 69 10.73 6.80 11.22
C ASN A 69 11.35 6.42 9.85
N GLY A 70 12.67 6.54 9.73
CA GLY A 70 13.42 6.03 8.58
C GLY A 70 13.31 4.50 8.45
N ASP A 71 13.48 3.79 9.55
CA ASP A 71 13.31 2.32 9.59
C ASP A 71 11.87 1.92 9.25
N LEU A 72 10.89 2.67 9.73
CA LEU A 72 9.49 2.43 9.38
C LEU A 72 9.23 2.61 7.88
N ILE A 73 9.78 3.66 7.27
CA ILE A 73 9.65 3.89 5.81
C ILE A 73 10.24 2.71 5.01
N VAL A 74 11.38 2.16 5.44
CA VAL A 74 11.96 0.97 4.81
C VAL A 74 11.02 -0.24 4.93
N LYS A 75 10.28 -0.38 6.04
CA LYS A 75 9.26 -1.43 6.20
C LYS A 75 7.98 -1.17 5.41
N ILE A 76 7.60 0.08 5.24
CA ILE A 76 6.45 0.48 4.40
C ILE A 76 6.76 0.28 2.90
N ALA A 77 8.01 0.48 2.48
CA ALA A 77 8.39 0.50 1.07
C ALA A 77 7.94 -0.73 0.27
N PRO A 78 8.15 -1.99 0.69
CA PRO A 78 7.69 -3.15 -0.06
C PRO A 78 6.16 -3.20 -0.17
N VAL A 79 5.43 -2.92 0.91
CA VAL A 79 3.97 -2.92 0.94
C VAL A 79 3.42 -1.89 -0.04
N LEU A 80 3.89 -0.65 0.09
CA LEU A 80 3.43 0.46 -0.74
C LEU A 80 3.80 0.25 -2.22
N SER A 81 4.98 -0.31 -2.51
CA SER A 81 5.42 -0.57 -3.88
C SER A 81 4.53 -1.61 -4.57
N PHE A 82 4.20 -2.72 -3.91
CA PHE A 82 3.31 -3.74 -4.46
C PHE A 82 1.89 -3.20 -4.68
N TYR A 83 1.32 -2.47 -3.72
CA TYR A 83 0.00 -1.86 -3.91
C TYR A 83 0.00 -0.78 -4.98
N THR A 84 1.09 -0.04 -5.15
CA THR A 84 1.22 0.95 -6.24
C THR A 84 1.14 0.28 -7.60
N VAL A 85 1.87 -0.82 -7.79
CA VAL A 85 1.83 -1.58 -9.05
C VAL A 85 0.44 -2.22 -9.24
N TYR A 86 -0.13 -2.79 -8.18
CA TYR A 86 -1.50 -3.34 -8.21
C TYR A 86 -2.53 -2.31 -8.68
N GLN A 87 -2.45 -1.07 -8.20
CA GLN A 87 -3.35 0.03 -8.60
C GLN A 87 -3.06 0.55 -10.01
N GLY A 88 -1.77 0.66 -10.37
CA GLY A 88 -1.36 1.20 -11.65
C GLY A 88 -1.55 0.23 -12.83
N LEU A 89 -1.49 -1.09 -12.59
CA LEU A 89 -1.45 -2.10 -13.63
C LEU A 89 -2.61 -2.01 -14.66
N PRO A 90 -3.89 -1.81 -14.27
CA PRO A 90 -4.98 -1.68 -15.23
C PRO A 90 -4.82 -0.48 -16.17
N PHE A 91 -4.28 0.63 -15.65
CA PHE A 91 -4.09 1.87 -16.40
C PHE A 91 -2.79 1.87 -17.22
N LYS A 92 -1.88 0.96 -16.91
CA LYS A 92 -0.72 0.66 -17.76
C LYS A 92 -1.08 -0.26 -18.92
N TRP A 93 -2.05 -1.15 -18.72
CA TRP A 93 -2.59 -2.01 -19.76
C TRP A 93 -3.56 -1.27 -20.69
N ALA A 94 -4.49 -0.45 -20.13
CA ALA A 94 -5.45 0.32 -20.88
C ALA A 94 -5.32 1.81 -20.58
N THR A 95 -5.29 2.64 -21.60
CA THR A 95 -5.22 4.09 -21.47
C THR A 95 -6.58 4.72 -21.71
N VAL A 96 -7.01 5.58 -20.78
CA VAL A 96 -8.25 6.37 -20.90
C VAL A 96 -7.92 7.64 -21.68
N LEU A 97 -8.52 7.79 -22.85
CA LEU A 97 -8.37 8.96 -23.70
C LEU A 97 -9.72 9.68 -23.84
N ASN A 98 -9.70 10.93 -24.34
CA ASN A 98 -10.92 11.73 -24.57
C ASN A 98 -11.93 11.05 -25.50
N LYS A 99 -11.50 10.12 -26.35
CA LYS A 99 -12.34 9.38 -27.31
C LYS A 99 -12.68 7.96 -26.88
N GLY A 100 -12.29 7.53 -25.67
CA GLY A 100 -12.55 6.19 -25.15
C GLY A 100 -11.35 5.54 -24.48
N VAL A 101 -11.45 4.25 -24.22
CA VAL A 101 -10.41 3.42 -23.63
C VAL A 101 -9.72 2.63 -24.74
N THR A 102 -8.40 2.72 -24.79
CA THR A 102 -7.59 1.98 -25.77
C THR A 102 -6.58 1.09 -25.04
N VAL A 103 -6.35 -0.09 -25.59
CA VAL A 103 -5.27 -0.98 -25.15
C VAL A 103 -3.98 -0.58 -25.86
N ARG A 104 -2.86 -0.54 -25.13
CA ARG A 104 -1.56 -0.23 -25.72
C ARG A 104 -1.07 -1.42 -26.54
N GLU A 105 -0.93 -1.23 -27.83
CA GLU A 105 -0.25 -2.15 -28.74
C GLU A 105 0.95 -1.45 -29.36
N SER A 106 2.03 -2.20 -29.55
CA SER A 106 3.19 -1.75 -30.33
C SER A 106 3.44 -2.75 -31.45
N GLU A 107 4.10 -2.33 -32.52
CA GLU A 107 4.37 -3.15 -33.70
C GLU A 107 5.10 -4.48 -33.37
N ASN A 108 5.80 -4.53 -32.24
CA ASN A 108 6.60 -5.69 -31.82
C ASN A 108 6.14 -6.35 -30.53
N SER A 109 5.02 -5.95 -29.92
CA SER A 109 4.48 -6.58 -28.72
C SER A 109 2.97 -6.67 -28.74
N LYS A 110 2.46 -7.88 -28.54
CA LYS A 110 1.02 -8.10 -28.34
C LYS A 110 0.62 -7.66 -26.92
N SER A 111 -0.51 -7.02 -26.81
CA SER A 111 -1.10 -6.75 -25.49
C SER A 111 -1.44 -8.09 -24.80
N VAL A 112 -1.16 -8.15 -23.53
CA VAL A 112 -1.52 -9.28 -22.66
C VAL A 112 -3.05 -9.32 -22.53
N ASP A 113 -3.65 -10.51 -22.48
CA ASP A 113 -5.10 -10.65 -22.30
C ASP A 113 -5.53 -10.07 -20.93
N ILE A 114 -6.73 -9.55 -20.87
CA ILE A 114 -7.34 -9.01 -19.65
C ILE A 114 -7.39 -10.04 -18.52
N LYS A 115 -7.52 -11.33 -18.86
CA LYS A 115 -7.50 -12.43 -17.90
C LYS A 115 -6.15 -12.58 -17.24
N ASP A 116 -5.08 -12.47 -18.01
CA ASP A 116 -3.70 -12.55 -17.49
C ASP A 116 -3.38 -11.34 -16.62
N ILE A 117 -3.86 -10.15 -17.00
CA ILE A 117 -3.75 -8.94 -16.15
C ILE A 117 -4.52 -9.13 -14.83
N ALA A 118 -5.72 -9.70 -14.86
CA ALA A 118 -6.49 -9.98 -13.66
C ALA A 118 -5.77 -10.99 -12.74
N GLN A 119 -5.15 -12.03 -13.32
CA GLN A 119 -4.36 -13.00 -12.58
C GLN A 119 -3.12 -12.37 -11.95
N LEU A 120 -2.38 -11.56 -12.69
CA LEU A 120 -1.21 -10.84 -12.19
C LEU A 120 -1.59 -9.87 -11.05
N ARG A 121 -2.72 -9.16 -11.19
CA ARG A 121 -3.25 -8.32 -10.11
C ARG A 121 -3.57 -9.13 -8.85
N SER A 122 -4.13 -10.32 -9.01
CA SER A 122 -4.43 -11.20 -7.87
C SER A 122 -3.16 -11.60 -7.12
N TRP A 123 -2.10 -11.96 -7.83
CA TRP A 123 -0.80 -12.27 -7.23
C TRP A 123 -0.21 -11.07 -6.48
N LEU A 124 -0.16 -9.91 -7.14
CA LEU A 124 0.33 -8.67 -6.51
C LEU A 124 -0.44 -8.32 -5.24
N LYS A 125 -1.76 -8.51 -5.26
CA LYS A 125 -2.60 -8.26 -4.09
C LYS A 125 -2.28 -9.22 -2.94
N ASN A 126 -2.19 -10.52 -3.22
CA ASN A 126 -1.89 -11.53 -2.22
C ASN A 126 -0.53 -11.28 -1.56
N ASP A 127 0.50 -10.97 -2.37
CA ASP A 127 1.83 -10.65 -1.84
C ASP A 127 1.81 -9.36 -1.00
N ALA A 128 1.11 -8.32 -1.47
CA ALA A 128 0.96 -7.07 -0.74
C ALA A 128 0.24 -7.27 0.62
N GLU A 129 -0.77 -8.16 0.69
CA GLU A 129 -1.48 -8.49 1.93
C GLU A 129 -0.56 -9.20 2.93
N VAL A 130 0.30 -10.09 2.47
CA VAL A 130 1.31 -10.74 3.33
C VAL A 130 2.31 -9.73 3.86
N LEU A 131 2.82 -8.84 2.98
CA LEU A 131 3.74 -7.78 3.37
C LEU A 131 3.09 -6.78 4.35
N ALA A 132 1.81 -6.45 4.15
CA ALA A 132 1.04 -5.61 5.07
C ALA A 132 0.89 -6.25 6.45
N SER A 133 0.65 -7.55 6.51
CA SER A 133 0.61 -8.29 7.79
C SER A 133 1.95 -8.25 8.51
N GLN A 134 3.06 -8.37 7.78
CA GLN A 134 4.41 -8.24 8.35
C GLN A 134 4.69 -6.82 8.87
N LEU A 135 4.19 -5.78 8.19
CA LEU A 135 4.29 -4.39 8.65
C LEU A 135 3.53 -4.19 9.96
N ILE A 136 2.31 -4.74 10.08
CA ILE A 136 1.52 -4.70 11.31
C ILE A 136 2.27 -5.42 12.44
N ASP A 137 2.80 -6.62 12.19
CA ASP A 137 3.59 -7.35 13.17
C ASP A 137 4.83 -6.58 13.64
N TYR A 138 5.49 -5.86 12.72
CA TYR A 138 6.61 -4.98 13.06
C TYR A 138 6.16 -3.84 13.98
N LEU A 139 5.07 -3.13 13.63
CA LEU A 139 4.52 -2.05 14.45
C LEU A 139 4.09 -2.54 15.84
N CYS A 140 3.49 -3.74 15.92
CA CYS A 140 3.14 -4.36 17.20
C CYS A 140 4.37 -4.62 18.08
N LYS A 141 5.46 -5.10 17.51
CA LYS A 141 6.70 -5.41 18.24
C LYS A 141 7.44 -4.15 18.69
N CYS A 142 7.39 -3.11 17.85
CA CYS A 142 8.10 -1.86 18.05
C CYS A 142 7.20 -0.71 18.54
N ARG A 143 6.09 -1.02 19.19
CA ARG A 143 5.06 -0.03 19.58
C ARG A 143 5.62 1.13 20.43
N GLU A 144 6.63 0.86 21.25
CA GLU A 144 7.27 1.88 22.09
C GLU A 144 7.97 2.98 21.28
N HIS A 145 8.44 2.66 20.07
CA HIS A 145 9.07 3.61 19.16
C HIS A 145 8.06 4.45 18.37
N TYR A 146 6.78 4.02 18.29
CA TYR A 146 5.73 4.66 17.50
C TYR A 146 4.51 5.03 18.36
N PRO A 147 4.64 6.02 19.27
CA PRO A 147 3.56 6.38 20.20
C PRO A 147 2.30 6.91 19.51
N LEU A 148 2.40 7.45 18.30
CA LEU A 148 1.27 7.90 17.50
C LEU A 148 0.54 6.77 16.79
N TRP A 149 1.12 5.57 16.74
CA TRP A 149 0.46 4.42 16.19
C TRP A 149 -0.54 3.85 17.18
N MET A 150 -1.82 3.98 16.85
CA MET A 150 -2.91 3.43 17.64
C MET A 150 -3.63 2.36 16.82
N PRO A 151 -3.48 1.08 17.19
CA PRO A 151 -4.28 0.02 16.59
C PRO A 151 -5.76 0.24 16.92
N SER A 152 -6.65 -0.08 15.97
CA SER A 152 -8.09 0.12 16.12
C SER A 152 -8.74 -0.70 17.23
N ASP A 153 -8.11 -1.80 17.68
CA ASP A 153 -8.58 -2.70 18.72
C ASP A 153 -7.45 -3.15 19.64
N GLU A 154 -7.77 -3.58 20.87
CA GLU A 154 -6.80 -4.19 21.80
C GLU A 154 -6.12 -5.45 21.24
N CYS A 155 -6.73 -6.12 20.25
CA CYS A 155 -6.20 -7.27 19.52
C CYS A 155 -5.75 -6.95 18.09
N ALA A 156 -5.64 -5.69 17.71
CA ALA A 156 -5.32 -5.22 16.36
C ALA A 156 -3.98 -5.76 15.84
N CYS A 157 -3.06 -6.11 16.72
CA CYS A 157 -1.80 -6.75 16.36
C CYS A 157 -1.95 -8.08 15.60
N LYS A 158 -3.15 -8.63 15.50
CA LYS A 158 -3.36 -9.93 14.84
C LYS A 158 -4.21 -9.89 13.56
N ASN A 159 -5.05 -8.88 13.34
CA ASN A 159 -6.03 -8.97 12.27
C ASN A 159 -6.48 -7.65 11.63
N THR A 160 -5.86 -6.51 11.91
CA THR A 160 -6.38 -5.21 11.46
C THR A 160 -6.48 -5.08 9.94
N TYR A 161 -5.62 -5.76 9.23
CA TYR A 161 -5.61 -5.69 7.76
C TYR A 161 -6.73 -6.50 7.11
N SER A 162 -7.16 -7.60 7.73
CA SER A 162 -8.22 -8.46 7.18
C SER A 162 -9.64 -7.89 7.37
N GLU A 163 -9.81 -6.96 8.32
CA GLU A 163 -11.12 -6.36 8.63
C GLU A 163 -11.29 -4.94 8.09
N GLY A 164 -10.19 -4.18 7.94
CA GLY A 164 -10.21 -2.78 7.46
C GLY A 164 -10.16 -2.62 5.94
N SER A 165 -9.81 -3.66 5.20
CA SER A 165 -9.93 -3.63 3.75
C SER A 165 -11.41 -3.67 3.41
N ALA A 166 -11.95 -2.54 2.97
CA ALA A 166 -13.30 -2.40 2.41
C ALA A 166 -13.47 -3.15 1.08
N THR A 167 -12.83 -4.30 0.92
CA THR A 167 -13.29 -5.30 0.01
C THR A 167 -14.61 -5.79 0.58
N LYS A 168 -15.71 -5.35 0.00
CA LYS A 168 -17.00 -6.00 0.20
C LYS A 168 -16.76 -7.49 0.10
N LYS A 169 -16.66 -8.17 1.26
CA LYS A 169 -16.62 -9.62 1.29
C LYS A 169 -17.83 -10.07 0.51
N PHE A 170 -17.63 -10.87 -0.51
CA PHE A 170 -18.72 -11.53 -1.19
C PHE A 170 -19.40 -12.40 -0.15
N GLU A 171 -20.52 -11.94 0.38
CA GLU A 171 -21.33 -12.72 1.30
C GLU A 171 -22.03 -13.78 0.47
N SER A 172 -21.53 -15.00 0.54
CA SER A 172 -22.18 -16.17 -0.07
C SER A 172 -23.50 -16.56 0.64
N GLY A 173 -23.92 -15.81 1.68
CA GLY A 173 -25.07 -16.13 2.51
C GLY A 173 -24.85 -17.31 3.47
N ILE A 174 -23.67 -17.91 3.48
CA ILE A 174 -23.32 -19.03 4.37
C ILE A 174 -22.50 -18.48 5.52
N PHE A 175 -23.10 -18.37 6.70
CA PHE A 175 -22.43 -17.91 7.91
C PHE A 175 -21.84 -19.11 8.66
N PHE A 176 -20.51 -19.21 8.70
CA PHE A 176 -19.84 -20.08 9.67
C PHE A 176 -19.62 -19.30 10.96
N LYS A 177 -20.20 -19.79 12.05
CA LYS A 177 -20.00 -19.21 13.38
C LYS A 177 -18.52 -19.36 13.76
N HIS A 178 -17.75 -18.27 13.70
CA HIS A 178 -16.38 -18.28 14.19
C HIS A 178 -16.37 -18.61 15.68
N LYS A 179 -15.66 -19.68 16.06
CA LYS A 179 -15.31 -19.90 17.48
C LYS A 179 -14.38 -18.77 17.88
N ASN A 180 -14.84 -17.89 18.76
CA ASN A 180 -14.00 -16.89 19.40
C ASN A 180 -12.82 -17.61 20.06
N LYS A 181 -11.65 -17.55 19.46
CA LYS A 181 -10.41 -17.89 20.14
C LYS A 181 -10.13 -16.74 21.11
N THR A 182 -10.48 -16.94 22.37
CA THR A 182 -10.06 -16.06 23.45
C THR A 182 -8.53 -15.90 23.38
N CYS A 183 -8.11 -14.65 23.17
CA CYS A 183 -6.69 -14.30 23.11
C CYS A 183 -6.12 -14.37 24.53
N ASN A 184 -5.49 -15.50 24.88
CA ASN A 184 -4.90 -15.72 26.21
C ASN A 184 -3.54 -15.03 26.41
N THR A 185 -3.09 -14.20 25.45
CA THR A 185 -1.78 -13.53 25.48
C THR A 185 -1.82 -12.02 25.78
N CYS A 186 -3.01 -11.44 25.95
CA CYS A 186 -3.15 -10.02 26.32
C CYS A 186 -3.29 -9.82 27.85
N LYS A 187 -2.63 -10.68 28.67
CA LYS A 187 -2.44 -10.41 30.08
C LYS A 187 -0.98 -10.06 30.31
N ARG A 188 -0.65 -8.77 30.16
CA ARG A 188 0.22 -7.90 30.97
C ARG A 188 0.66 -6.73 30.14
#